data_f895e819b8a0dc91c01b4adbdde38596
#
_entry.id   f895e819b8a0dc91c01b4adbdde38596
#
_cell.length_a   1.000
_cell.length_b   1.000
_cell.length_c   1.000
_cell.angle_alpha   90.00
_cell.angle_beta   90.00
_cell.angle_gamma   90.00
#
_symmetry.space_group_name_H-M   'P 1'
#
loop_
_entity.id
_entity.type
_entity.pdbx_description
1 polymer ?
#
loop_
_entity_poly.entity_id
_entity_poly.type
_entity_poly.pdbx_seq_one_letter_code
_entity_poly.pdbx_strand_id
1 'polypeptide(L)'
;TRSSFVTGVQTCALPICFLNPERVSMPDFDVDFCQDRREEVIRYVQEKYGRDRVAQIITFGKLQARAVVRDVGRVLQMPYGAVDRIAKMIPNNPANPMTLEEALEADPDLRLMRKSDETNDKLITIALQLEGLYRHASTHAAGVVIGDRPLNELIPLYRDPRSDMPVTQFNMKYVEQAGLVKFDFLGLKTMTVIQKAVELVEKSKGEKIDILKVPINNKPAYDL
;
A
#
# COMPACT_ATOMS: atom_id res chain seq x y z
N THR A 1 0.56 34.40 -6.91
CA THR A 1 0.85 35.30 -5.77
C THR A 1 0.24 34.84 -4.43
N ARG A 2 -0.34 33.64 -4.33
CA ARG A 2 -0.89 33.11 -3.07
C ARG A 2 -0.22 31.83 -2.57
N SER A 3 0.80 31.34 -3.24
CA SER A 3 1.51 30.10 -2.85
C SER A 3 2.57 30.29 -1.77
N SER A 4 2.95 31.53 -1.45
CA SER A 4 3.98 31.82 -0.46
C SER A 4 3.55 31.67 1.01
N PHE A 5 2.25 31.45 1.26
CA PHE A 5 1.71 31.38 2.63
C PHE A 5 1.49 29.96 3.17
N VAL A 6 1.61 28.95 2.32
CA VAL A 6 1.19 27.59 2.72
C VAL A 6 2.28 26.76 3.40
N THR A 7 3.56 27.12 3.28
CA THR A 7 4.60 26.19 3.72
C THR A 7 5.83 26.77 4.41
N GLY A 8 6.00 28.10 4.48
CA GLY A 8 7.22 28.67 5.07
C GLY A 8 8.53 28.20 4.43
N VAL A 9 8.47 27.36 3.40
CA VAL A 9 9.60 26.85 2.62
C VAL A 9 9.83 27.76 1.45
N GLN A 10 11.07 28.04 1.14
CA GLN A 10 11.44 28.87 -0.01
C GLN A 10 10.65 28.44 -1.25
N THR A 11 9.98 29.42 -1.84
CA THR A 11 8.98 29.31 -2.91
C THR A 11 9.45 28.64 -4.22
N CYS A 12 10.68 28.17 -4.30
CA CYS A 12 11.23 27.59 -5.54
C CYS A 12 10.92 26.11 -5.73
N ALA A 13 10.80 25.32 -4.68
CA ALA A 13 10.73 23.86 -4.84
C ALA A 13 9.30 23.37 -5.16
N LEU A 14 8.29 23.91 -4.52
CA LEU A 14 6.89 23.47 -4.67
C LEU A 14 6.27 23.78 -6.05
N PRO A 15 6.40 25.01 -6.59
CA PRO A 15 5.87 25.30 -7.91
C PRO A 15 6.49 24.46 -9.03
N ILE A 16 7.79 24.15 -8.94
CA ILE A 16 8.48 23.34 -9.96
C ILE A 16 7.99 21.90 -9.93
N CYS A 17 7.77 21.31 -8.76
CA CYS A 17 7.28 19.94 -8.65
C CYS A 17 5.83 19.77 -9.11
N PHE A 18 4.97 20.76 -8.84
CA PHE A 18 3.54 20.67 -9.17
C PHE A 18 3.18 21.30 -10.52
N LEU A 19 3.96 22.25 -11.00
CA LEU A 19 3.67 23.04 -12.21
C LEU A 19 4.67 22.78 -13.36
N ASN A 20 5.40 21.66 -13.32
CA ASN A 20 6.24 21.31 -14.46
C ASN A 20 5.34 20.99 -15.66
N PRO A 21 5.36 21.82 -16.73
CA PRO A 21 4.54 21.62 -17.92
C PRO A 21 4.87 20.33 -18.70
N GLU A 22 6.04 19.74 -18.46
CA GLU A 22 6.45 18.46 -19.05
C GLU A 22 5.90 17.24 -18.28
N ARG A 23 5.31 17.46 -17.10
CA ARG A 23 4.72 16.38 -16.30
C ARG A 23 3.35 16.01 -16.86
N VAL A 24 3.26 14.83 -17.45
CA VAL A 24 2.02 14.26 -18.02
C VAL A 24 1.17 13.53 -16.97
N SER A 25 1.74 13.23 -15.77
CA SER A 25 1.03 12.51 -14.71
C SER A 25 0.28 13.45 -13.76
N MET A 26 -0.86 13.00 -13.23
CA MET A 26 -1.58 13.68 -12.16
C MET A 26 -0.70 13.82 -10.91
N PRO A 27 -0.89 14.88 -10.08
CA PRO A 27 -0.18 15.01 -8.82
C PRO A 27 -0.58 13.88 -7.87
N ASP A 28 0.40 13.35 -7.13
CA ASP A 28 0.22 12.38 -6.07
C ASP A 28 0.25 13.11 -4.73
N PHE A 29 -0.76 12.90 -3.91
CA PHE A 29 -0.90 13.55 -2.61
C PHE A 29 -0.75 12.54 -1.50
N ASP A 30 0.45 12.45 -0.95
CA ASP A 30 0.73 11.65 0.23
C ASP A 30 0.58 12.51 1.49
N VAL A 31 -0.33 12.11 2.38
CA VAL A 31 -0.57 12.81 3.64
C VAL A 31 -0.48 11.84 4.80
N ASP A 32 0.46 12.11 5.70
CA ASP A 32 0.72 11.31 6.87
C ASP A 32 -0.18 11.69 8.05
N PHE A 33 -0.86 10.69 8.62
CA PHE A 33 -1.69 10.82 9.79
C PHE A 33 -1.25 9.88 10.92
N CYS A 34 -1.62 10.23 12.15
CA CYS A 34 -1.56 9.28 13.26
C CYS A 34 -2.39 8.04 12.91
N GLN A 35 -1.78 6.85 13.03
CA GLN A 35 -2.42 5.59 12.63
C GLN A 35 -3.75 5.37 13.36
N ASP A 36 -3.81 5.65 14.66
CA ASP A 36 -4.99 5.39 15.50
C ASP A 36 -6.18 6.30 15.16
N ARG A 37 -5.92 7.48 14.53
CA ARG A 37 -6.95 8.47 14.21
C ARG A 37 -7.17 8.68 12.71
N ARG A 38 -6.51 7.92 11.87
CA ARG A 38 -6.65 8.02 10.41
C ARG A 38 -8.11 7.85 9.94
N GLU A 39 -8.84 6.94 10.54
CA GLU A 39 -10.25 6.69 10.20
C GLU A 39 -11.17 7.89 10.51
N GLU A 40 -10.83 8.71 11.50
CA GLU A 40 -11.54 9.94 11.78
C GLU A 40 -11.40 10.96 10.62
N VAL A 41 -10.19 11.03 10.04
CA VAL A 41 -9.92 11.90 8.89
C VAL A 41 -10.70 11.44 7.66
N ILE A 42 -10.73 10.14 7.38
CA ILE A 42 -11.50 9.56 6.27
C ILE A 42 -12.99 9.89 6.43
N ARG A 43 -13.52 9.73 7.62
CA ARG A 43 -14.92 10.08 7.94
C ARG A 43 -15.20 11.56 7.74
N TYR A 44 -14.29 12.44 8.22
CA TYR A 44 -14.39 13.87 7.99
C TYR A 44 -14.41 14.22 6.50
N VAL A 45 -13.56 13.59 5.69
CA VAL A 45 -13.52 13.79 4.23
C VAL A 45 -14.84 13.37 3.57
N GLN A 46 -15.40 12.23 3.97
CA GLN A 46 -16.71 11.78 3.49
C GLN A 46 -17.85 12.73 3.88
N GLU A 47 -17.83 13.27 5.09
CA GLU A 47 -18.83 14.25 5.54
C GLU A 47 -18.70 15.58 4.81
N LYS A 48 -17.47 16.03 4.56
CA LYS A 48 -17.18 17.30 3.91
C LYS A 48 -17.50 17.32 2.43
N TYR A 49 -17.16 16.25 1.70
CA TYR A 49 -17.27 16.21 0.24
C TYR A 49 -18.48 15.41 -0.26
N GLY A 50 -19.10 14.62 0.60
CA GLY A 50 -20.21 13.72 0.29
C GLY A 50 -19.78 12.26 0.24
N ARG A 51 -20.58 11.37 0.83
CA ARG A 51 -20.30 9.92 0.87
C ARG A 51 -20.35 9.26 -0.50
N ASP A 52 -21.09 9.82 -1.43
CA ASP A 52 -21.20 9.42 -2.82
C ASP A 52 -20.03 9.87 -3.70
N ARG A 53 -19.20 10.79 -3.18
CA ARG A 53 -18.06 11.38 -3.89
C ARG A 53 -16.71 10.91 -3.38
N VAL A 54 -16.68 10.10 -2.35
CA VAL A 54 -15.44 9.60 -1.73
C VAL A 54 -15.44 8.08 -1.73
N ALA A 55 -14.38 7.48 -2.28
CA ALA A 55 -14.21 6.03 -2.33
C ALA A 55 -12.77 5.61 -2.05
N GLN A 56 -12.59 4.39 -1.53
CA GLN A 56 -11.28 3.75 -1.48
C GLN A 56 -10.90 3.18 -2.84
N ILE A 57 -9.60 3.11 -3.11
CA ILE A 57 -9.08 2.51 -4.33
C ILE A 57 -8.99 0.98 -4.14
N ILE A 58 -9.41 0.23 -5.16
CA ILE A 58 -9.26 -1.22 -5.18
C ILE A 58 -7.80 -1.63 -5.42
N THR A 59 -7.39 -2.74 -4.83
CA THR A 59 -6.14 -3.44 -5.17
C THR A 59 -6.44 -4.88 -5.52
N PHE A 60 -5.67 -5.43 -6.45
CA PHE A 60 -5.80 -6.82 -6.85
C PHE A 60 -4.56 -7.58 -6.42
N GLY A 61 -4.76 -8.56 -5.53
CA GLY A 61 -3.71 -9.49 -5.17
C GLY A 61 -3.45 -10.47 -6.32
N LYS A 62 -2.18 -10.60 -6.71
CA LYS A 62 -1.72 -11.60 -7.69
C LYS A 62 -1.11 -12.79 -6.99
N LEU A 63 -1.25 -13.97 -7.61
CA LEU A 63 -0.53 -15.16 -7.20
C LEU A 63 0.95 -15.00 -7.56
N GLN A 64 1.79 -14.77 -6.55
CA GLN A 64 3.23 -14.70 -6.69
C GLN A 64 3.86 -16.08 -6.53
N ALA A 65 5.07 -16.31 -7.06
CA ALA A 65 5.77 -17.57 -7.12
C ALA A 65 5.71 -18.41 -5.82
N ARG A 66 6.10 -17.85 -4.67
CA ARG A 66 6.04 -18.56 -3.39
C ARG A 66 4.61 -18.89 -2.92
N ALA A 67 3.69 -18.00 -3.21
CA ALA A 67 2.30 -18.14 -2.78
C ALA A 67 1.60 -19.21 -3.61
N VAL A 68 1.76 -19.17 -4.94
CA VAL A 68 1.14 -20.15 -5.84
C VAL A 68 1.63 -21.57 -5.57
N VAL A 69 2.94 -21.77 -5.32
CA VAL A 69 3.50 -23.07 -4.94
C VAL A 69 2.83 -23.61 -3.67
N ARG A 70 2.66 -22.76 -2.64
CA ARG A 70 1.98 -23.19 -1.40
C ARG A 70 0.50 -23.50 -1.61
N ASP A 71 -0.19 -22.71 -2.41
CA ASP A 71 -1.61 -22.89 -2.66
C ASP A 71 -1.87 -24.16 -3.49
N VAL A 72 -1.09 -24.38 -4.56
CA VAL A 72 -1.17 -25.61 -5.37
C VAL A 72 -0.79 -26.84 -4.55
N GLY A 73 0.28 -26.78 -3.76
CA GLY A 73 0.68 -27.88 -2.88
C GLY A 73 -0.41 -28.26 -1.86
N ARG A 74 -1.14 -27.27 -1.35
CA ARG A 74 -2.28 -27.53 -0.46
C ARG A 74 -3.43 -28.23 -1.18
N VAL A 75 -3.74 -27.82 -2.41
CA VAL A 75 -4.79 -28.45 -3.24
C VAL A 75 -4.39 -29.89 -3.63
N LEU A 76 -3.12 -30.11 -3.90
CA LEU A 76 -2.56 -31.46 -4.18
C LEU A 76 -2.40 -32.31 -2.90
N GLN A 77 -2.82 -31.79 -1.74
CA GLN A 77 -2.73 -32.48 -0.44
C GLN A 77 -1.29 -32.89 -0.04
N MET A 78 -0.29 -32.17 -0.53
CA MET A 78 1.10 -32.41 -0.18
C MET A 78 1.39 -31.99 1.27
N PRO A 79 2.32 -32.68 1.96
CA PRO A 79 2.73 -32.28 3.31
C PRO A 79 3.26 -30.86 3.33
N TYR A 80 2.74 -30.02 4.26
CA TYR A 80 3.09 -28.60 4.35
C TYR A 80 4.60 -28.35 4.41
N GLY A 81 5.34 -29.15 5.21
CA GLY A 81 6.80 -29.02 5.33
C GLY A 81 7.57 -29.29 4.04
N ALA A 82 7.04 -30.17 3.17
CA ALA A 82 7.64 -30.42 1.85
C ALA A 82 7.41 -29.24 0.91
N VAL A 83 6.18 -28.77 0.83
CA VAL A 83 5.81 -27.62 0.00
C VAL A 83 6.52 -26.34 0.45
N ASP A 84 6.64 -26.11 1.76
CA ASP A 84 7.31 -24.92 2.30
C ASP A 84 8.82 -24.92 2.02
N ARG A 85 9.49 -26.09 2.02
CA ARG A 85 10.88 -26.22 1.57
C ARG A 85 11.04 -25.80 0.12
N ILE A 86 10.17 -26.29 -0.77
CA ILE A 86 10.18 -25.91 -2.19
C ILE A 86 9.94 -24.40 -2.35
N ALA A 87 8.93 -23.86 -1.68
CA ALA A 87 8.64 -22.44 -1.75
C ALA A 87 9.79 -21.56 -1.23
N LYS A 88 10.57 -22.01 -0.24
CA LYS A 88 11.73 -21.28 0.29
C LYS A 88 12.93 -21.27 -0.64
N MET A 89 13.05 -22.22 -1.58
CA MET A 89 14.07 -22.18 -2.62
C MET A 89 13.88 -20.99 -3.58
N ILE A 90 12.66 -20.52 -3.76
CA ILE A 90 12.38 -19.35 -4.61
C ILE A 90 12.82 -18.08 -3.87
N PRO A 91 13.69 -17.24 -4.45
CA PRO A 91 14.08 -15.97 -3.84
C PRO A 91 12.89 -15.04 -3.57
N ASN A 92 12.92 -14.32 -2.45
CA ASN A 92 11.85 -13.35 -2.12
C ASN A 92 12.46 -11.99 -1.83
N ASN A 93 12.69 -11.23 -2.88
CA ASN A 93 13.10 -9.84 -2.76
C ASN A 93 11.90 -8.94 -3.13
N PRO A 94 11.30 -8.20 -2.17
CA PRO A 94 10.16 -7.33 -2.47
C PRO A 94 10.47 -6.23 -3.48
N ALA A 95 11.72 -5.78 -3.56
CA ALA A 95 12.16 -4.74 -4.49
C ALA A 95 12.35 -5.28 -5.93
N ASN A 96 12.62 -6.57 -6.07
CA ASN A 96 12.76 -7.24 -7.35
C ASN A 96 12.17 -8.65 -7.26
N PRO A 97 10.86 -8.82 -7.32
CA PRO A 97 10.20 -10.12 -7.22
C PRO A 97 10.56 -10.99 -8.43
N MET A 98 11.09 -12.17 -8.15
CA MET A 98 11.45 -13.16 -9.16
C MET A 98 10.25 -14.04 -9.47
N THR A 99 10.03 -14.34 -10.74
CA THR A 99 9.01 -15.31 -11.18
C THR A 99 9.45 -16.74 -10.91
N LEU A 100 8.51 -17.67 -10.92
CA LEU A 100 8.82 -19.09 -10.76
C LEU A 100 9.66 -19.64 -11.92
N GLU A 101 9.43 -19.13 -13.13
CA GLU A 101 10.21 -19.47 -14.32
C GLU A 101 11.67 -19.02 -14.18
N GLU A 102 11.89 -17.74 -13.82
CA GLU A 102 13.23 -17.20 -13.56
C GLU A 102 13.93 -17.96 -12.41
N ALA A 103 13.19 -18.32 -11.36
CA ALA A 103 13.76 -19.10 -10.25
C ALA A 103 14.20 -20.49 -10.70
N LEU A 104 13.43 -21.15 -11.56
CA LEU A 104 13.81 -22.45 -12.14
C LEU A 104 15.04 -22.35 -13.07
N GLU A 105 15.19 -21.23 -13.78
CA GLU A 105 16.39 -21.00 -14.61
C GLU A 105 17.63 -20.72 -13.77
N ALA A 106 17.47 -19.98 -12.68
CA ALA A 106 18.59 -19.56 -11.84
C ALA A 106 19.07 -20.67 -10.88
N ASP A 107 18.17 -21.51 -10.36
CA ASP A 107 18.48 -22.48 -9.31
C ASP A 107 18.47 -23.93 -9.85
N PRO A 108 19.66 -24.58 -9.96
CA PRO A 108 19.78 -25.98 -10.36
C PRO A 108 19.09 -26.96 -9.39
N ASP A 109 19.10 -26.66 -8.08
CA ASP A 109 18.52 -27.54 -7.08
C ASP A 109 16.99 -27.55 -7.16
N LEU A 110 16.38 -26.39 -7.49
CA LEU A 110 14.95 -26.29 -7.75
C LEU A 110 14.55 -27.11 -9.00
N ARG A 111 15.37 -27.10 -10.04
CA ARG A 111 15.16 -27.95 -11.22
C ARG A 111 15.30 -29.44 -10.92
N LEU A 112 16.29 -29.83 -10.12
CA LEU A 112 16.47 -31.21 -9.70
C LEU A 112 15.30 -31.69 -8.85
N MET A 113 14.85 -30.85 -7.91
CA MET A 113 13.68 -31.13 -7.06
C MET A 113 12.42 -31.33 -7.92
N ARG A 114 12.19 -30.51 -8.93
CA ARG A 114 11.08 -30.69 -9.87
C ARG A 114 11.11 -32.06 -10.54
N LYS A 115 12.28 -32.52 -10.96
CA LYS A 115 12.46 -33.82 -11.67
C LYS A 115 12.52 -35.04 -10.75
N SER A 116 12.64 -34.83 -9.43
CA SER A 116 12.85 -35.93 -8.47
C SER A 116 11.59 -36.77 -8.22
N ASP A 117 10.41 -36.22 -8.46
CA ASP A 117 9.13 -36.85 -8.18
C ASP A 117 8.04 -36.26 -9.11
N GLU A 118 7.16 -37.13 -9.60
CA GLU A 118 6.03 -36.73 -10.45
C GLU A 118 5.10 -35.70 -9.77
N THR A 119 4.92 -35.85 -8.45
CA THR A 119 4.11 -34.90 -7.68
C THR A 119 4.73 -33.50 -7.65
N ASN A 120 6.06 -33.41 -7.54
CA ASN A 120 6.78 -32.12 -7.58
C ASN A 120 6.73 -31.52 -8.98
N ASP A 121 6.86 -32.31 -10.04
CA ASP A 121 6.70 -31.79 -11.41
C ASP A 121 5.29 -31.27 -11.66
N LYS A 122 4.28 -32.01 -11.22
CA LYS A 122 2.87 -31.59 -11.29
C LYS A 122 2.62 -30.29 -10.51
N LEU A 123 3.18 -30.17 -9.28
CA LEU A 123 3.11 -28.97 -8.46
C LEU A 123 3.65 -27.75 -9.22
N ILE A 124 4.86 -27.85 -9.74
CA ILE A 124 5.53 -26.74 -10.44
C ILE A 124 4.83 -26.42 -11.76
N THR A 125 4.40 -27.42 -12.51
CA THR A 125 3.70 -27.23 -13.79
C THR A 125 2.39 -26.46 -13.61
N ILE A 126 1.59 -26.81 -12.60
CA ILE A 126 0.35 -26.09 -12.28
C ILE A 126 0.67 -24.70 -11.74
N ALA A 127 1.69 -24.57 -10.88
CA ALA A 127 2.09 -23.29 -10.31
C ALA A 127 2.52 -22.28 -11.40
N LEU A 128 3.26 -22.71 -12.41
CA LEU A 128 3.65 -21.88 -13.57
C LEU A 128 2.44 -21.37 -14.37
N GLN A 129 1.39 -22.19 -14.49
CA GLN A 129 0.17 -21.78 -15.20
C GLN A 129 -0.68 -20.77 -14.41
N LEU A 130 -0.61 -20.83 -13.09
CA LEU A 130 -1.43 -19.99 -12.20
C LEU A 130 -0.69 -18.75 -11.71
N GLU A 131 0.64 -18.69 -11.82
CA GLU A 131 1.41 -17.52 -11.43
C GLU A 131 0.96 -16.28 -12.20
N GLY A 132 0.89 -15.15 -11.49
CA GLY A 132 0.48 -13.87 -12.07
C GLY A 132 -1.04 -13.67 -12.20
N LEU A 133 -1.86 -14.72 -12.07
CA LEU A 133 -3.31 -14.58 -12.07
C LEU A 133 -3.80 -13.79 -10.86
N TYR A 134 -4.88 -13.04 -11.05
CA TYR A 134 -5.53 -12.33 -9.95
C TYR A 134 -6.21 -13.33 -9.00
N ARG A 135 -5.97 -13.16 -7.70
CA ARG A 135 -6.48 -14.04 -6.66
C ARG A 135 -7.71 -13.45 -5.95
N HIS A 136 -7.60 -12.23 -5.53
CA HIS A 136 -8.67 -11.54 -4.80
C HIS A 136 -8.57 -10.04 -5.00
N ALA A 137 -9.71 -9.38 -4.82
CA ALA A 137 -9.80 -7.93 -4.68
C ALA A 137 -9.72 -7.54 -3.20
N SER A 138 -9.03 -6.46 -2.93
CA SER A 138 -8.90 -5.84 -1.61
C SER A 138 -8.96 -4.32 -1.76
N THR A 139 -9.05 -3.61 -0.65
CA THR A 139 -8.96 -2.16 -0.64
C THR A 139 -7.52 -1.72 -0.44
N HIS A 140 -7.11 -0.64 -1.12
CA HIS A 140 -5.83 0.00 -0.88
C HIS A 140 -5.76 0.54 0.55
N ALA A 141 -4.67 0.30 1.25
CA ALA A 141 -4.56 0.66 2.66
C ALA A 141 -4.66 2.18 2.91
N ALA A 142 -4.24 2.99 1.96
CA ALA A 142 -4.16 4.46 2.07
C ALA A 142 -4.96 5.20 1.00
N GLY A 143 -5.10 4.62 -0.20
CA GLY A 143 -5.61 5.31 -1.38
C GLY A 143 -7.10 5.64 -1.32
N VAL A 144 -7.40 6.92 -1.44
CA VAL A 144 -8.76 7.47 -1.48
C VAL A 144 -8.90 8.37 -2.69
N VAL A 145 -10.05 8.35 -3.34
CA VAL A 145 -10.42 9.30 -4.40
C VAL A 145 -11.54 10.20 -3.94
N ILE A 146 -11.49 11.45 -4.41
CA ILE A 146 -12.52 12.46 -4.15
C ILE A 146 -12.98 13.00 -5.50
N GLY A 147 -14.26 12.79 -5.83
CA GLY A 147 -14.86 13.28 -7.07
C GLY A 147 -15.47 14.69 -6.93
N ASP A 148 -15.51 15.40 -8.02
CA ASP A 148 -16.25 16.68 -8.15
C ASP A 148 -17.78 16.49 -8.23
N ARG A 149 -18.20 15.25 -8.53
CA ARG A 149 -19.58 14.78 -8.63
C ARG A 149 -19.70 13.35 -8.08
N PRO A 150 -20.90 12.75 -8.02
CA PRO A 150 -21.07 11.36 -7.60
C PRO A 150 -20.19 10.41 -8.40
N LEU A 151 -19.39 9.57 -7.70
CA LEU A 151 -18.38 8.72 -8.33
C LEU A 151 -18.97 7.66 -9.27
N ASN A 152 -20.21 7.24 -9.06
CA ASN A 152 -20.91 6.31 -9.96
C ASN A 152 -21.18 6.90 -11.35
N GLU A 153 -21.10 8.20 -11.52
CA GLU A 153 -21.16 8.87 -12.84
C GLU A 153 -19.81 8.84 -13.57
N LEU A 154 -18.73 8.62 -12.84
CA LEU A 154 -17.35 8.70 -13.35
C LEU A 154 -16.72 7.32 -13.56
N ILE A 155 -16.91 6.41 -12.61
CA ILE A 155 -16.29 5.08 -12.58
C ILE A 155 -17.24 4.04 -11.97
N PRO A 156 -17.09 2.74 -12.31
CA PRO A 156 -17.81 1.68 -11.63
C PRO A 156 -17.33 1.52 -10.20
N LEU A 157 -18.27 1.32 -9.28
CA LEU A 157 -18.02 1.14 -7.86
C LEU A 157 -18.31 -0.29 -7.41
N TYR A 158 -17.61 -0.74 -6.39
CA TYR A 158 -17.77 -2.01 -5.71
C TYR A 158 -18.10 -1.76 -4.24
N ARG A 159 -19.01 -2.54 -3.69
CA ARG A 159 -19.34 -2.53 -2.27
C ARG A 159 -18.65 -3.70 -1.58
N ASP A 160 -17.60 -3.42 -0.81
CA ASP A 160 -16.99 -4.44 0.07
C ASP A 160 -17.95 -4.68 1.25
N PRO A 161 -18.38 -5.94 1.51
CA PRO A 161 -19.23 -6.27 2.66
C PRO A 161 -18.64 -5.89 4.02
N ARG A 162 -17.33 -5.67 4.09
CA ARG A 162 -16.58 -5.34 5.31
C ARG A 162 -16.38 -3.83 5.52
N SER A 163 -16.82 -2.99 4.58
CA SER A 163 -16.62 -1.55 4.63
C SER A 163 -17.89 -0.81 4.25
N ASP A 164 -18.21 0.26 4.98
CA ASP A 164 -19.32 1.16 4.66
C ASP A 164 -18.95 2.14 3.52
N MET A 165 -17.66 2.28 3.22
CA MET A 165 -17.18 3.14 2.16
C MET A 165 -17.20 2.40 0.81
N PRO A 166 -17.69 3.05 -0.27
CA PRO A 166 -17.59 2.49 -1.60
C PRO A 166 -16.11 2.32 -2.01
N VAL A 167 -15.86 1.36 -2.88
CA VAL A 167 -14.54 1.04 -3.42
C VAL A 167 -14.60 1.19 -4.93
N THR A 168 -13.59 1.80 -5.53
CA THR A 168 -13.49 1.88 -6.99
C THR A 168 -13.27 0.48 -7.58
N GLN A 169 -13.81 0.16 -8.75
CA GLN A 169 -13.44 -1.08 -9.46
C GLN A 169 -12.16 -0.88 -10.31
N PHE A 170 -11.72 0.34 -10.46
CA PHE A 170 -10.46 0.68 -11.09
C PHE A 170 -9.34 0.72 -10.06
N ASN A 171 -8.18 0.12 -10.38
CA ASN A 171 -6.97 0.25 -9.60
C ASN A 171 -6.35 1.65 -9.78
N MET A 172 -5.28 1.96 -9.03
CA MET A 172 -4.63 3.27 -9.04
C MET A 172 -4.37 3.82 -10.44
N LYS A 173 -3.86 2.98 -11.36
CA LYS A 173 -3.51 3.39 -12.73
C LYS A 173 -4.76 3.80 -13.54
N TYR A 174 -5.83 3.04 -13.44
CA TYR A 174 -7.05 3.32 -14.20
C TYR A 174 -7.90 4.43 -13.58
N VAL A 175 -7.82 4.63 -12.27
CA VAL A 175 -8.43 5.77 -11.58
C VAL A 175 -7.86 7.10 -12.11
N GLU A 176 -6.54 7.19 -12.27
CA GLU A 176 -5.87 8.36 -12.84
C GLU A 176 -6.26 8.58 -14.31
N GLN A 177 -6.33 7.51 -15.10
CA GLN A 177 -6.76 7.58 -16.50
C GLN A 177 -8.23 8.03 -16.65
N ALA A 178 -9.07 7.74 -15.65
CA ALA A 178 -10.44 8.24 -15.57
C ALA A 178 -10.53 9.72 -15.14
N GLY A 179 -9.41 10.38 -14.89
CA GLY A 179 -9.33 11.80 -14.51
C GLY A 179 -9.56 12.08 -13.03
N LEU A 180 -9.54 11.05 -12.17
CA LEU A 180 -9.67 11.22 -10.73
C LEU A 180 -8.31 11.42 -10.05
N VAL A 181 -8.28 12.32 -9.08
CA VAL A 181 -7.10 12.57 -8.26
C VAL A 181 -7.05 11.59 -7.10
N LYS A 182 -5.89 10.99 -6.91
CA LYS A 182 -5.61 10.06 -5.81
C LYS A 182 -5.02 10.81 -4.62
N PHE A 183 -5.49 10.47 -3.43
CA PHE A 183 -4.95 10.92 -2.15
C PHE A 183 -4.54 9.69 -1.35
N ASP A 184 -3.28 9.60 -0.95
CA ASP A 184 -2.81 8.54 -0.07
C ASP A 184 -2.81 9.05 1.38
N PHE A 185 -3.78 8.60 2.17
CA PHE A 185 -3.89 8.89 3.60
C PHE A 185 -3.14 7.83 4.39
N LEU A 186 -1.87 8.09 4.63
CA LEU A 186 -0.95 7.15 5.26
C LEU A 186 -1.11 7.17 6.79
N GLY A 187 -1.25 5.99 7.40
CA GLY A 187 -1.25 5.83 8.86
C GLY A 187 0.15 5.55 9.37
N LEU A 188 0.87 6.57 9.87
CA LEU A 188 2.22 6.43 10.40
C LEU A 188 2.23 6.05 11.88
N LYS A 189 2.82 4.89 12.20
CA LYS A 189 3.05 4.46 13.59
C LYS A 189 3.93 5.44 14.38
N THR A 190 4.90 6.05 13.72
CA THR A 190 5.79 7.04 14.35
C THR A 190 5.01 8.21 14.92
N MET A 191 3.99 8.71 14.21
CA MET A 191 3.15 9.79 14.71
C MET A 191 2.34 9.35 15.94
N THR A 192 1.86 8.11 15.96
CA THR A 192 1.19 7.52 17.14
C THR A 192 2.14 7.42 18.34
N VAL A 193 3.41 7.00 18.09
CA VAL A 193 4.44 6.91 19.15
C VAL A 193 4.73 8.29 19.72
N ILE A 194 4.92 9.31 18.88
CA ILE A 194 5.15 10.69 19.32
C ILE A 194 3.98 11.19 20.15
N GLN A 195 2.74 10.99 19.70
CA GLN A 195 1.54 11.39 20.42
C GLN A 195 1.48 10.72 21.82
N LYS A 196 1.71 9.40 21.88
CA LYS A 196 1.72 8.67 23.15
C LYS A 196 2.85 9.12 24.08
N ALA A 197 4.02 9.45 23.54
CA ALA A 197 5.12 10.00 24.34
C ALA A 197 4.73 11.33 24.99
N VAL A 198 4.13 12.26 24.23
CA VAL A 198 3.64 13.53 24.75
C VAL A 198 2.60 13.33 25.87
N GLU A 199 1.63 12.43 25.64
CA GLU A 199 0.60 12.09 26.64
C GLU A 199 1.20 11.50 27.92
N LEU A 200 2.22 10.63 27.80
CA LEU A 200 2.91 10.03 28.95
C LEU A 200 3.71 11.08 29.74
N VAL A 201 4.35 12.03 29.08
CA VAL A 201 5.06 13.12 29.76
C VAL A 201 4.06 14.02 30.49
N GLU A 202 2.94 14.37 29.86
CA GLU A 202 1.89 15.15 30.52
C GLU A 202 1.33 14.44 31.77
N LYS A 203 1.08 13.12 31.67
CA LYS A 203 0.62 12.32 32.83
C LYS A 203 1.66 12.19 33.94
N SER A 204 2.94 12.05 33.61
CA SER A 204 4.00 11.78 34.59
C SER A 204 4.58 13.02 35.23
N LYS A 205 4.67 14.12 34.47
CA LYS A 205 5.31 15.38 34.90
C LYS A 205 4.37 16.56 34.99
N GLY A 206 3.13 16.46 34.48
CA GLY A 206 2.19 17.56 34.38
C GLY A 206 2.56 18.61 33.34
N GLU A 207 3.57 18.33 32.51
CA GLU A 207 4.06 19.24 31.48
C GLU A 207 3.39 18.97 30.13
N LYS A 208 2.76 19.98 29.56
CA LYS A 208 2.17 19.90 28.24
C LYS A 208 3.20 20.30 27.19
N ILE A 209 3.64 19.34 26.38
CA ILE A 209 4.60 19.55 25.31
C ILE A 209 3.89 19.95 24.03
N ASP A 210 4.26 21.09 23.45
CA ASP A 210 3.89 21.46 22.08
C ASP A 210 4.99 20.95 21.13
N ILE A 211 4.67 19.88 20.39
CA ILE A 211 5.63 19.22 19.50
C ILE A 211 6.18 20.15 18.41
N LEU A 212 5.40 21.17 18.00
CA LEU A 212 5.83 22.13 16.98
C LEU A 212 6.89 23.12 17.50
N LYS A 213 7.04 23.23 18.83
CA LYS A 213 8.03 24.11 19.48
C LYS A 213 9.29 23.36 19.95
N VAL A 214 9.32 22.04 19.79
CA VAL A 214 10.51 21.25 20.14
C VAL A 214 11.65 21.60 19.19
N PRO A 215 12.83 22.05 19.69
CA PRO A 215 13.94 22.40 18.84
C PRO A 215 14.55 21.15 18.20
N ILE A 216 14.66 21.15 16.88
CA ILE A 216 15.19 20.03 16.09
C ILE A 216 16.72 19.94 16.13
N ASN A 217 17.41 20.92 16.71
CA ASN A 217 18.87 21.01 16.80
C ASN A 217 19.39 20.78 18.24
N ASN A 218 18.63 20.11 19.08
CA ASN A 218 19.04 19.83 20.46
C ASN A 218 20.14 18.77 20.49
N LYS A 219 21.40 19.23 20.57
CA LYS A 219 22.58 18.36 20.56
C LYS A 219 22.54 17.25 21.63
N PRO A 220 22.20 17.50 22.91
CA PRO A 220 22.09 16.43 23.91
C PRO A 220 21.13 15.30 23.55
N ALA A 221 20.10 15.56 22.75
CA ALA A 221 19.17 14.53 22.31
C ALA A 221 19.73 13.63 21.20
N TYR A 222 20.75 14.11 20.48
CA TYR A 222 21.44 13.35 19.41
C TYR A 222 22.69 12.63 19.92
N ASP A 223 23.20 12.99 21.09
CA ASP A 223 24.40 12.40 21.71
C ASP A 223 24.04 11.16 22.59
N LEU A 224 22.75 10.74 22.62
CA LEU A 224 22.22 9.54 23.27
C LEU A 224 22.39 8.31 22.36
#